data_77cf02ceab648d88c779c99936f1575c
#
_entry.id   77cf02ceab648d88c779c99936f1575c
#
_cell.length_a   1.000
_cell.length_b   1.000
_cell.length_c   1.000
_cell.angle_alpha   90.00
_cell.angle_beta   90.00
_cell.angle_gamma   90.00
#
_symmetry.space_group_name_H-M   'P 1'
#
loop_
_entity.id
_entity.type
_entity.pdbx_description
1 polymer ?
#
loop_
_entity_poly.entity_id
_entity_poly.type
_entity_poly.pdbx_seq_one_letter_code
_entity_poly.pdbx_strand_id
1 'polypeptide(L)'
;TIRENIRLGREGATDEEIVTAAKAANAHDFIMEMPGGYDAEVGERGGTLSGGQRQRIAIARALLRDTPIIILDEATTGLDPESTGLVLDAIDGLVAGRTALAITHDPTVALRSSRVVWIEVGRVLLDGTPAQLLEESEAFCEWAASATSTSASTRGGDVR
;
A
#
# COMPACT_ATOMS: atom_id res chain seq x y z
N THR A 1 2.55 11.67 -18.52
CA THR A 1 3.61 11.95 -17.53
C THR A 1 3.22 11.51 -16.13
N ILE A 2 4.19 11.40 -15.20
CA ILE A 2 3.91 11.14 -13.78
C ILE A 2 2.99 12.22 -13.20
N ARG A 3 3.26 13.48 -13.49
CA ARG A 3 2.43 14.64 -13.09
C ARG A 3 0.97 14.44 -13.47
N GLU A 4 0.70 14.13 -14.74
CA GLU A 4 -0.67 13.90 -15.21
C GLU A 4 -1.32 12.68 -14.56
N ASN A 5 -0.56 11.63 -14.33
CA ASN A 5 -1.05 10.45 -13.62
C ASN A 5 -1.53 10.76 -12.19
N ILE A 6 -0.80 11.59 -11.45
CA ILE A 6 -1.23 12.04 -10.12
C ILE A 6 -2.42 12.99 -10.23
N ARG A 7 -2.41 13.92 -11.20
CA ARG A 7 -3.49 14.91 -11.45
C ARG A 7 -4.84 14.24 -11.74
N LEU A 8 -4.88 13.00 -12.25
CA LEU A 8 -6.12 12.24 -12.42
C LEU A 8 -6.92 12.07 -11.10
N GLY A 9 -6.28 12.26 -9.94
CA GLY A 9 -6.97 12.28 -8.65
C GLY A 9 -7.94 13.44 -8.52
N ARG A 10 -7.56 14.63 -8.99
CA ARG A 10 -8.38 15.84 -8.95
C ARG A 10 -8.01 16.75 -10.13
N GLU A 11 -8.94 16.91 -11.05
CA GLU A 11 -8.80 17.83 -12.16
C GLU A 11 -8.63 19.28 -11.65
N GLY A 12 -7.70 20.03 -12.23
CA GLY A 12 -7.39 21.40 -11.80
C GLY A 12 -6.47 21.50 -10.58
N ALA A 13 -5.94 20.39 -10.04
CA ALA A 13 -4.94 20.44 -8.97
C ALA A 13 -3.69 21.19 -9.42
N THR A 14 -3.17 22.05 -8.53
CA THR A 14 -1.91 22.77 -8.78
C THR A 14 -0.70 21.85 -8.70
N ASP A 15 0.42 22.31 -9.22
CA ASP A 15 1.68 21.55 -9.16
C ASP A 15 2.15 21.38 -7.71
N GLU A 16 1.93 22.36 -6.83
CA GLU A 16 2.24 22.28 -5.41
C GLU A 16 1.41 21.19 -4.70
N GLU A 17 0.13 21.07 -5.05
CA GLU A 17 -0.75 20.02 -4.50
C GLU A 17 -0.32 18.63 -4.98
N ILE A 18 0.08 18.50 -6.25
CA ILE A 18 0.63 17.25 -6.80
C ILE A 18 1.91 16.85 -6.06
N VAL A 19 2.84 17.78 -5.87
CA VAL A 19 4.10 17.53 -5.14
C VAL A 19 3.82 17.16 -3.68
N THR A 20 2.87 17.82 -3.03
CA THR A 20 2.46 17.53 -1.65
C THR A 20 1.90 16.12 -1.53
N ALA A 21 1.00 15.72 -2.43
CA ALA A 21 0.45 14.36 -2.49
C ALA A 21 1.54 13.31 -2.76
N ALA A 22 2.48 13.59 -3.66
CA ALA A 22 3.59 12.71 -3.96
C ALA A 22 4.54 12.52 -2.76
N LYS A 23 4.82 13.58 -2.00
CA LYS A 23 5.60 13.50 -0.75
C LYS A 23 4.89 12.64 0.29
N ALA A 24 3.61 12.87 0.51
CA ALA A 24 2.81 12.10 1.46
C ALA A 24 2.68 10.61 1.06
N ALA A 25 2.82 10.29 -0.23
CA ALA A 25 2.84 8.93 -0.76
C ALA A 25 4.25 8.31 -0.82
N ASN A 26 5.29 8.93 -0.26
CA ASN A 26 6.68 8.50 -0.41
C ASN A 26 7.13 8.35 -1.88
N ALA A 27 6.53 9.13 -2.79
CA ALA A 27 6.80 9.05 -4.22
C ALA A 27 7.78 10.14 -4.72
N HIS A 28 7.89 11.25 -3.99
CA HIS A 28 8.62 12.43 -4.44
C HIS A 28 10.09 12.13 -4.79
N ASP A 29 10.79 11.43 -3.91
CA ASP A 29 12.24 11.25 -4.03
C ASP A 29 12.59 10.43 -5.27
N PHE A 30 11.96 9.27 -5.49
CA PHE A 30 12.21 8.50 -6.69
C PHE A 30 11.77 9.24 -7.98
N ILE A 31 10.71 10.06 -7.91
CA ILE A 31 10.30 10.89 -9.05
C ILE A 31 11.41 11.87 -9.42
N MET A 32 12.04 12.51 -8.42
CA MET A 32 13.13 13.47 -8.65
C MET A 32 14.42 12.82 -9.15
N GLU A 33 14.63 11.54 -8.88
CA GLU A 33 15.76 10.75 -9.40
C GLU A 33 15.55 10.33 -10.87
N MET A 34 14.32 10.33 -11.36
CA MET A 34 14.03 9.96 -12.75
C MET A 34 14.43 11.08 -13.73
N PRO A 35 14.98 10.73 -14.91
CA PRO A 35 15.18 11.70 -15.98
C PRO A 35 13.85 12.37 -16.35
N GLY A 36 13.78 13.71 -16.19
CA GLY A 36 12.56 14.50 -16.41
C GLY A 36 11.66 14.65 -15.17
N GLY A 37 11.95 13.98 -14.05
CA GLY A 37 11.22 14.15 -12.81
C GLY A 37 9.70 13.92 -12.98
N TYR A 38 8.89 14.89 -12.57
CA TYR A 38 7.42 14.83 -12.73
C TYR A 38 6.95 14.79 -14.19
N ASP A 39 7.77 15.23 -15.13
CA ASP A 39 7.46 15.22 -16.57
C ASP A 39 7.96 13.94 -17.27
N ALA A 40 8.55 13.01 -16.50
CA ALA A 40 8.93 11.69 -17.00
C ALA A 40 7.69 10.92 -17.48
N GLU A 41 7.82 10.27 -18.64
CA GLU A 41 6.77 9.42 -19.20
C GLU A 41 6.76 8.04 -18.54
N VAL A 42 5.60 7.57 -18.12
CA VAL A 42 5.44 6.27 -17.43
C VAL A 42 5.31 5.07 -18.36
N GLY A 43 5.32 5.29 -19.68
CA GLY A 43 5.15 4.24 -20.68
C GLY A 43 3.78 3.54 -20.63
N GLU A 44 3.57 2.60 -21.55
CA GLU A 44 2.32 1.80 -21.52
C GLU A 44 2.24 0.99 -20.22
N ARG A 45 1.11 1.08 -19.52
CA ARG A 45 0.83 0.39 -18.25
C ARG A 45 1.86 0.64 -17.15
N GLY A 46 2.60 1.75 -17.21
CA GLY A 46 3.65 2.07 -16.24
C GLY A 46 4.91 1.21 -16.38
N GLY A 47 5.23 0.73 -17.58
CA GLY A 47 6.33 -0.19 -17.84
C GLY A 47 7.72 0.30 -17.45
N THR A 48 7.90 1.61 -17.26
CA THR A 48 9.16 2.22 -16.80
C THR A 48 9.31 2.27 -15.28
N LEU A 49 8.26 1.90 -14.53
CA LEU A 49 8.21 1.99 -13.07
C LEU A 49 8.25 0.60 -12.43
N SER A 50 8.87 0.47 -11.25
CA SER A 50 8.74 -0.72 -10.41
C SER A 50 7.30 -0.87 -9.86
N GLY A 51 6.97 -2.06 -9.32
CA GLY A 51 5.67 -2.30 -8.66
C GLY A 51 5.39 -1.29 -7.55
N GLY A 52 6.36 -1.11 -6.64
CA GLY A 52 6.24 -0.17 -5.52
C GLY A 52 6.15 1.30 -5.95
N GLN A 53 6.84 1.69 -7.04
CA GLN A 53 6.73 3.04 -7.60
C GLN A 53 5.34 3.29 -8.18
N ARG A 54 4.79 2.34 -8.95
CA ARG A 54 3.41 2.43 -9.45
C ARG A 54 2.39 2.57 -8.32
N GLN A 55 2.55 1.76 -7.26
CA GLN A 55 1.64 1.78 -6.12
C GLN A 55 1.68 3.12 -5.39
N ARG A 56 2.88 3.68 -5.14
CA ARG A 56 3.02 5.00 -4.51
C ARG A 56 2.43 6.14 -5.36
N ILE A 57 2.51 6.07 -6.68
CA ILE A 57 1.81 7.01 -7.56
C ILE A 57 0.29 6.86 -7.44
N ALA A 58 -0.22 5.63 -7.34
CA ALA A 58 -1.65 5.38 -7.14
C ALA A 58 -2.13 5.93 -5.78
N ILE A 59 -1.33 5.79 -4.73
CA ILE A 59 -1.60 6.38 -3.41
C ILE A 59 -1.58 7.91 -3.47
N ALA A 60 -0.61 8.52 -4.15
CA ALA A 60 -0.56 9.98 -4.36
C ALA A 60 -1.83 10.49 -5.06
N ARG A 61 -2.33 9.75 -6.05
CA ARG A 61 -3.60 10.04 -6.73
C ARG A 61 -4.78 9.97 -5.76
N ALA A 62 -4.83 8.97 -4.90
CA ALA A 62 -5.90 8.80 -3.90
C ALA A 62 -5.86 9.90 -2.83
N LEU A 63 -4.67 10.28 -2.36
CA LEU A 63 -4.47 11.42 -1.44
C LEU A 63 -4.95 12.73 -2.05
N LEU A 64 -4.59 12.99 -3.31
CA LEU A 64 -5.00 14.19 -4.03
C LEU A 64 -6.53 14.26 -4.25
N ARG A 65 -7.16 13.09 -4.44
CA ARG A 65 -8.62 12.97 -4.60
C ARG A 65 -9.38 13.27 -3.31
N ASP A 66 -8.80 12.95 -2.16
CA ASP A 66 -9.32 13.26 -0.82
C ASP A 66 -10.76 12.77 -0.57
N THR A 67 -11.01 11.48 -0.81
CA THR A 67 -12.33 10.87 -0.57
C THR A 67 -12.45 10.34 0.87
N PRO A 68 -13.66 10.36 1.48
CA PRO A 68 -13.87 9.86 2.84
C PRO A 68 -13.81 8.33 2.96
N ILE A 69 -13.96 7.61 1.84
CA ILE A 69 -13.91 6.14 1.78
C ILE A 69 -12.80 5.74 0.81
N ILE A 70 -11.93 4.85 1.27
CA ILE A 70 -10.80 4.30 0.52
C ILE A 70 -11.00 2.78 0.38
N ILE A 71 -10.79 2.27 -0.82
CA ILE A 71 -10.73 0.83 -1.09
C ILE A 71 -9.31 0.49 -1.52
N LEU A 72 -8.68 -0.42 -0.80
CA LEU A 72 -7.36 -0.97 -1.07
C LEU A 72 -7.54 -2.43 -1.51
N ASP A 73 -7.25 -2.71 -2.77
CA ASP A 73 -7.34 -4.05 -3.34
C ASP A 73 -5.93 -4.58 -3.59
N GLU A 74 -5.48 -5.50 -2.72
CA GLU A 74 -4.17 -6.13 -2.76
C GLU A 74 -2.99 -5.14 -2.91
N ALA A 75 -3.01 -4.05 -2.15
CA ALA A 75 -2.10 -2.91 -2.34
C ALA A 75 -0.60 -3.22 -2.11
N THR A 76 -0.25 -4.34 -1.48
CA THR A 76 1.13 -4.76 -1.20
C THR A 76 1.57 -5.97 -2.02
N THR A 77 0.69 -6.55 -2.84
CA THR A 77 0.98 -7.79 -3.57
C THR A 77 2.09 -7.61 -4.61
N GLY A 78 3.05 -8.54 -4.59
CA GLY A 78 4.16 -8.57 -5.56
C GLY A 78 5.23 -7.50 -5.35
N LEU A 79 5.27 -6.86 -4.19
CA LEU A 79 6.30 -5.91 -3.83
C LEU A 79 7.45 -6.60 -3.08
N ASP A 80 8.66 -6.07 -3.26
CA ASP A 80 9.81 -6.42 -2.43
C ASP A 80 9.65 -5.83 -1.02
N PRO A 81 10.39 -6.34 0.00
CA PRO A 81 10.23 -5.92 1.39
C PRO A 81 10.44 -4.42 1.63
N GLU A 82 11.40 -3.79 0.93
CA GLU A 82 11.69 -2.35 1.07
C GLU A 82 10.53 -1.52 0.50
N SER A 83 10.09 -1.85 -0.71
CA SER A 83 8.93 -1.22 -1.36
C SER A 83 7.66 -1.41 -0.54
N THR A 84 7.47 -2.59 0.07
CA THR A 84 6.32 -2.88 0.95
C THR A 84 6.28 -1.93 2.14
N GLY A 85 7.41 -1.71 2.83
CA GLY A 85 7.50 -0.76 3.95
C GLY A 85 7.04 0.65 3.55
N LEU A 86 7.61 1.19 2.47
CA LEU A 86 7.27 2.52 1.96
C LEU A 86 5.80 2.66 1.54
N VAL A 87 5.22 1.61 0.97
CA VAL A 87 3.81 1.57 0.57
C VAL A 87 2.91 1.52 1.80
N LEU A 88 3.23 0.71 2.82
CA LEU A 88 2.45 0.63 4.06
C LEU A 88 2.46 1.97 4.80
N ASP A 89 3.60 2.64 4.91
CA ASP A 89 3.69 3.97 5.53
C ASP A 89 2.82 5.02 4.78
N ALA A 90 2.82 4.96 3.45
CA ALA A 90 1.98 5.83 2.63
C ALA A 90 0.48 5.49 2.79
N ILE A 91 0.11 4.21 2.94
CA ILE A 91 -1.26 3.75 3.22
C ILE A 91 -1.70 4.25 4.59
N ASP A 92 -0.87 4.14 5.64
CA ASP A 92 -1.19 4.64 6.98
C ASP A 92 -1.55 6.14 6.95
N GLY A 93 -0.78 6.94 6.19
CA GLY A 93 -1.11 8.35 5.95
C GLY A 93 -2.40 8.56 5.14
N LEU A 94 -2.65 7.69 4.14
CA LEU A 94 -3.86 7.78 3.31
C LEU A 94 -5.12 7.47 4.10
N VAL A 95 -5.12 6.46 4.98
CA VAL A 95 -6.31 6.02 5.72
C VAL A 95 -6.59 6.84 6.97
N ALA A 96 -5.65 7.66 7.44
CA ALA A 96 -5.81 8.49 8.62
C ALA A 96 -7.05 9.38 8.54
N GLY A 97 -7.99 9.21 9.47
CA GLY A 97 -9.24 9.96 9.53
C GLY A 97 -10.28 9.58 8.47
N ARG A 98 -10.09 8.48 7.74
CA ARG A 98 -11.01 7.99 6.70
C ARG A 98 -11.51 6.58 7.01
N THR A 99 -12.59 6.18 6.35
CA THR A 99 -13.02 4.78 6.34
C THR A 99 -12.24 4.04 5.26
N ALA A 100 -11.50 3.00 5.65
CA ALA A 100 -10.74 2.17 4.72
C ALA A 100 -11.26 0.74 4.71
N LEU A 101 -11.43 0.18 3.51
CA LEU A 101 -11.68 -1.23 3.27
C LEU A 101 -10.47 -1.81 2.54
N ALA A 102 -9.71 -2.69 3.19
CA ALA A 102 -8.60 -3.39 2.59
C ALA A 102 -8.98 -4.83 2.25
N ILE A 103 -8.81 -5.21 0.98
CA ILE A 103 -8.88 -6.59 0.52
C ILE A 103 -7.45 -7.08 0.41
N THR A 104 -7.11 -8.11 1.20
CA THR A 104 -5.72 -8.56 1.30
C THR A 104 -5.63 -10.02 1.72
N HIS A 105 -4.58 -10.68 1.29
CA HIS A 105 -4.11 -11.95 1.83
C HIS A 105 -2.80 -11.77 2.64
N ASP A 106 -2.36 -10.52 2.85
CA ASP A 106 -1.15 -10.19 3.62
C ASP A 106 -1.50 -10.01 5.10
N PRO A 107 -0.99 -10.89 6.01
CA PRO A 107 -1.22 -10.77 7.44
C PRO A 107 -0.76 -9.42 8.02
N THR A 108 0.29 -8.81 7.46
CA THR A 108 0.83 -7.53 7.93
C THR A 108 -0.22 -6.42 7.81
N VAL A 109 -0.96 -6.39 6.71
CA VAL A 109 -2.05 -5.43 6.47
C VAL A 109 -3.22 -5.70 7.40
N ALA A 110 -3.63 -6.97 7.53
CA ALA A 110 -4.74 -7.37 8.38
C ALA A 110 -4.49 -7.05 9.86
N LEU A 111 -3.29 -7.31 10.36
CA LEU A 111 -2.90 -7.04 11.76
C LEU A 111 -2.86 -5.54 12.10
N ARG A 112 -2.72 -4.65 11.11
CA ARG A 112 -2.78 -3.18 11.28
C ARG A 112 -4.21 -2.63 11.22
N SER A 113 -5.21 -3.45 10.85
CA SER A 113 -6.60 -3.01 10.73
C SER A 113 -7.30 -2.94 12.09
N SER A 114 -8.37 -2.14 12.18
CA SER A 114 -9.23 -2.10 13.38
C SER A 114 -10.21 -3.26 13.47
N ARG A 115 -10.50 -3.92 12.33
CA ARG A 115 -11.42 -5.05 12.22
C ARG A 115 -11.01 -5.91 11.04
N VAL A 116 -11.10 -7.22 11.22
CA VAL A 116 -10.89 -8.24 10.18
C VAL A 116 -12.17 -8.99 9.96
N VAL A 117 -12.54 -9.16 8.69
CA VAL A 117 -13.62 -10.05 8.25
C VAL A 117 -12.98 -11.11 7.35
N TRP A 118 -12.91 -12.35 7.83
CA TRP A 118 -12.38 -13.46 7.05
C TRP A 118 -13.49 -14.13 6.28
N ILE A 119 -13.33 -14.16 4.96
CA ILE A 119 -14.32 -14.71 4.04
C ILE A 119 -13.72 -15.93 3.35
N GLU A 120 -14.42 -17.04 3.39
CA GLU A 120 -14.06 -18.26 2.68
C GLU A 120 -15.30 -18.88 2.05
N VAL A 121 -15.17 -19.33 0.79
CA VAL A 121 -16.26 -19.95 0.02
C VAL A 121 -17.58 -19.12 0.08
N GLY A 122 -17.45 -17.78 0.02
CA GLY A 122 -18.58 -16.87 0.05
C GLY A 122 -19.28 -16.70 1.40
N ARG A 123 -18.66 -17.15 2.50
CA ARG A 123 -19.20 -17.04 3.86
C ARG A 123 -18.22 -16.34 4.77
N VAL A 124 -18.75 -15.55 5.70
CA VAL A 124 -17.94 -14.98 6.79
C VAL A 124 -17.66 -16.09 7.79
N LEU A 125 -16.38 -16.41 7.99
CA LEU A 125 -15.93 -17.39 8.99
C LEU A 125 -15.54 -16.73 10.30
N LEU A 126 -14.81 -15.58 10.23
CA LEU A 126 -14.35 -14.83 11.39
C LEU A 126 -14.69 -13.36 11.19
N ASP A 127 -15.02 -12.68 12.29
CA ASP A 127 -15.32 -11.26 12.32
C ASP A 127 -14.94 -10.70 13.69
N GLY A 128 -13.92 -9.84 13.76
CA GLY A 128 -13.45 -9.30 15.03
C GLY A 128 -12.24 -8.38 14.86
N THR A 129 -11.74 -7.87 15.97
CA THR A 129 -10.44 -7.18 15.98
C THR A 129 -9.31 -8.20 15.81
N PRO A 130 -8.15 -7.82 15.24
CA PRO A 130 -7.00 -8.72 15.14
C PRO A 130 -6.63 -9.37 16.48
N ALA A 131 -6.67 -8.63 17.58
CA ALA A 131 -6.35 -9.14 18.91
C ALA A 131 -7.32 -10.24 19.35
N GLN A 132 -8.63 -10.04 19.19
CA GLN A 132 -9.64 -11.06 19.49
C GLN A 132 -9.45 -12.31 18.63
N LEU A 133 -9.21 -12.16 17.34
CA LEU A 133 -9.04 -13.30 16.44
C LEU A 133 -7.76 -14.08 16.72
N LEU A 134 -6.69 -13.44 17.20
CA LEU A 134 -5.48 -14.11 17.66
C LEU A 134 -5.72 -14.94 18.92
N GLU A 135 -6.66 -14.55 19.79
CA GLU A 135 -7.00 -15.30 21.01
C GLU A 135 -8.00 -16.43 20.75
N GLU A 136 -8.95 -16.23 19.82
CA GLU A 136 -10.11 -17.10 19.63
C GLU A 136 -9.97 -18.09 18.46
N SER A 137 -9.04 -17.85 17.51
CA SER A 137 -8.91 -18.67 16.29
C SER A 137 -7.49 -19.16 16.04
N GLU A 138 -7.28 -20.47 16.21
CA GLU A 138 -6.01 -21.12 15.88
C GLU A 138 -5.64 -20.92 14.39
N ALA A 139 -6.61 -21.03 13.48
CA ALA A 139 -6.39 -20.82 12.05
C ALA A 139 -5.94 -19.38 11.75
N PHE A 140 -6.49 -18.38 12.43
CA PHE A 140 -6.04 -16.99 12.27
C PHE A 140 -4.63 -16.79 12.84
N CYS A 141 -4.31 -17.39 14.00
CA CYS A 141 -2.97 -17.40 14.58
C CYS A 141 -1.92 -17.98 13.64
N GLU A 142 -2.19 -19.15 13.08
CA GLU A 142 -1.27 -19.80 12.14
C GLU A 142 -1.03 -18.97 10.89
N TRP A 143 -2.11 -18.42 10.33
CA TRP A 143 -2.01 -17.53 9.17
C TRP A 143 -1.24 -16.25 9.50
N ALA A 144 -1.51 -15.60 10.63
CA ALA A 144 -0.82 -14.39 11.05
C ALA A 144 0.68 -14.62 11.32
N ALA A 145 1.05 -15.79 11.83
CA ALA A 145 2.44 -16.18 12.09
C ALA A 145 3.25 -16.31 10.78
N SER A 146 2.62 -16.56 9.65
CA SER A 146 3.30 -16.63 8.35
C SER A 146 3.96 -15.29 7.94
N ALA A 147 3.45 -14.15 8.43
CA ALA A 147 4.07 -12.84 8.21
C ALA A 147 5.46 -12.70 8.84
N THR A 148 5.67 -13.35 10.00
CA THR A 148 6.95 -13.28 10.74
C THR A 148 8.03 -14.17 10.16
N SER A 149 7.66 -15.26 9.49
CA SER A 149 8.62 -16.20 8.89
C SER A 149 9.26 -15.67 7.60
N THR A 150 8.56 -14.81 6.86
CA THR A 150 9.09 -14.20 5.63
C THR A 150 10.16 -13.15 5.91
N SER A 151 10.11 -12.47 7.07
CA SER A 151 11.09 -11.45 7.48
C SER A 151 12.40 -12.02 8.04
N ALA A 152 12.41 -13.30 8.49
CA ALA A 152 13.57 -13.94 9.10
C ALA A 152 14.54 -14.57 8.08
N SER A 153 14.07 -14.90 6.88
CA SER A 153 14.89 -15.57 5.84
C SER A 153 15.90 -14.67 5.15
N THR A 154 15.84 -13.35 5.33
CA THR A 154 16.72 -12.39 4.62
C THR A 154 17.96 -11.98 5.44
N ARG A 155 18.16 -12.47 6.67
CA ARG A 155 19.31 -12.13 7.53
C ARG A 155 20.40 -13.20 7.66
N GLY A 156 20.33 -14.26 6.87
CA GLY A 156 21.24 -15.39 6.96
C GLY A 156 22.01 -15.70 5.68
N GLY A 157 22.81 -14.77 5.19
CA GLY A 157 23.60 -15.04 4.01
C GLY A 157 24.71 -14.03 3.76
N ASP A 158 25.62 -13.85 4.70
CA ASP A 158 26.99 -13.49 4.34
C ASP A 158 27.96 -13.75 5.50
N VAL A 159 28.57 -14.93 5.50
CA VAL A 159 29.90 -15.19 6.07
C VAL A 159 30.52 -16.36 5.31
N ARG A 160 31.27 -16.08 4.26
CA ARG A 160 32.57 -16.68 3.98
C ARG A 160 33.25 -16.04 2.80
#